data_120e67185930eb362752d6e25e08f3d2
#
_entry.id   120e67185930eb362752d6e25e08f3d2
#
_cell.length_a   1.000
_cell.length_b   1.000
_cell.length_c   1.000
_cell.angle_alpha   90.00
_cell.angle_beta   90.00
_cell.angle_gamma   90.00
#
_symmetry.space_group_name_H-M   'P 1'
#
loop_
_entity.id
_entity.type
_entity.pdbx_description
1 polymer ?
#
loop_
_entity_poly.entity_id
_entity_poly.type
_entity_poly.pdbx_seq_one_letter_code
_entity_poly.pdbx_strand_id
1 'polypeptide(L)'
;MATVRKSVAIKRSASDVWDAISDAGQLHTRVVPGMVVDTVMEDDGEVRIVTFANNVVLKELMISNDAEAMRLAWSAQSEQWTHHNASLQIFGTGDDQCEAVWTADVLPHAAGVMMDQFLAAGLGAMKAHMENG
;
A
#
# COMPACT_ATOMS: atom_id res chain seq x y z
N MET A 1 14.75 -10.98 -10.98
CA MET A 1 14.78 -10.09 -9.81
C MET A 1 13.42 -10.04 -9.15
N ALA A 2 13.44 -10.04 -7.86
CA ALA A 2 12.21 -10.00 -7.07
C ALA A 2 11.86 -8.58 -6.57
N THR A 3 12.22 -7.57 -7.35
CA THR A 3 11.77 -6.20 -7.14
C THR A 3 10.66 -5.89 -8.14
N VAL A 4 9.50 -5.53 -7.61
CA VAL A 4 8.34 -5.12 -8.41
C VAL A 4 8.10 -3.64 -8.14
N ARG A 5 7.99 -2.86 -9.19
CA ARG A 5 7.67 -1.43 -9.08
C ARG A 5 6.56 -1.10 -10.06
N LYS A 6 5.48 -0.54 -9.54
CA LYS A 6 4.34 -0.12 -10.34
C LYS A 6 3.90 1.26 -9.92
N SER A 7 3.32 2.00 -10.85
CA SER A 7 2.78 3.32 -10.56
C SER A 7 1.45 3.54 -11.24
N VAL A 8 0.69 4.49 -10.71
CA VAL A 8 -0.60 4.89 -11.27
C VAL A 8 -0.77 6.40 -11.08
N ALA A 9 -1.30 7.06 -12.11
CA ALA A 9 -1.71 8.46 -12.00
C ALA A 9 -3.08 8.55 -11.35
N ILE A 10 -3.24 9.45 -10.41
CA ILE A 10 -4.50 9.65 -9.68
C ILE A 10 -4.92 11.11 -9.83
N LYS A 11 -6.17 11.32 -10.25
CA LYS A 11 -6.76 12.65 -10.40
C LYS A 11 -7.26 13.17 -9.06
N ARG A 12 -6.33 13.36 -8.14
CA ARG A 12 -6.57 13.93 -6.82
C ARG A 12 -5.25 14.51 -6.30
N SER A 13 -5.33 15.52 -5.43
CA SER A 13 -4.11 16.17 -4.93
C SER A 13 -3.23 15.19 -4.15
N ALA A 14 -1.92 15.39 -4.23
CA ALA A 14 -0.96 14.58 -3.49
C ALA A 14 -1.24 14.62 -1.98
N SER A 15 -1.58 15.79 -1.44
CA SER A 15 -1.86 15.92 -0.02
C SER A 15 -3.08 15.14 0.42
N ASP A 16 -4.15 15.09 -0.39
CA ASP A 16 -5.35 14.31 -0.06
C ASP A 16 -5.06 12.82 -0.10
N VAL A 17 -4.33 12.36 -1.11
CA VAL A 17 -3.98 10.94 -1.24
C VAL A 17 -3.04 10.53 -0.10
N TRP A 18 -2.03 11.35 0.20
CA TRP A 18 -1.12 11.09 1.30
C TRP A 18 -1.85 11.06 2.66
N ASP A 19 -2.78 11.99 2.88
CA ASP A 19 -3.56 12.01 4.12
C ASP A 19 -4.29 10.68 4.36
N ALA A 20 -4.85 10.11 3.30
CA ALA A 20 -5.52 8.81 3.39
C ALA A 20 -4.53 7.66 3.65
N ILE A 21 -3.43 7.61 2.91
CA ILE A 21 -2.42 6.54 3.01
C ILE A 21 -1.73 6.56 4.37
N SER A 22 -1.38 7.74 4.87
CA SER A 22 -0.67 7.89 6.14
C SER A 22 -1.51 7.52 7.35
N ASP A 23 -2.83 7.48 7.19
CA ASP A 23 -3.76 7.00 8.21
C ASP A 23 -3.80 5.47 8.17
N ALA A 24 -2.73 4.85 8.65
CA ALA A 24 -2.44 3.43 8.45
C ALA A 24 -3.53 2.50 8.97
N GLY A 25 -4.27 2.89 10.00
CA GLY A 25 -5.36 2.11 10.57
C GLY A 25 -6.64 2.16 9.75
N GLN A 26 -6.70 2.98 8.72
CA GLN A 26 -7.89 3.18 7.89
C GLN A 26 -7.69 2.72 6.44
N LEU A 27 -6.82 1.74 6.23
CA LEU A 27 -6.56 1.19 4.90
C LEU A 27 -7.85 0.68 4.23
N HIS A 28 -8.73 0.05 5.01
CA HIS A 28 -9.97 -0.56 4.53
C HIS A 28 -11.08 0.47 4.24
N THR A 29 -10.97 1.70 4.71
CA THR A 29 -11.99 2.74 4.52
C THR A 29 -11.51 3.88 3.63
N ARG A 30 -10.23 4.22 3.70
CA ARG A 30 -9.70 5.41 3.04
C ARG A 30 -8.85 5.13 1.81
N VAL A 31 -8.36 3.90 1.61
CA VAL A 31 -7.39 3.59 0.56
C VAL A 31 -7.90 2.54 -0.42
N VAL A 32 -8.20 1.33 0.06
CA VAL A 32 -8.62 0.21 -0.79
C VAL A 32 -9.86 -0.50 -0.22
N PRO A 33 -10.98 0.22 -0.06
CA PRO A 33 -12.22 -0.41 0.41
C PRO A 33 -12.66 -1.49 -0.58
N GLY A 34 -13.17 -2.60 -0.07
CA GLY A 34 -13.57 -3.75 -0.88
C GLY A 34 -12.44 -4.75 -1.12
N MET A 35 -11.20 -4.31 -1.25
CA MET A 35 -10.04 -5.20 -1.32
C MET A 35 -9.58 -5.58 0.09
N VAL A 36 -9.54 -4.62 0.99
CA VAL A 36 -9.27 -4.80 2.41
C VAL A 36 -10.56 -4.53 3.16
N VAL A 37 -10.93 -5.43 4.08
CA VAL A 37 -12.20 -5.34 4.81
C VAL A 37 -12.01 -4.95 6.27
N ASP A 38 -10.80 -5.08 6.81
CA ASP A 38 -10.51 -4.66 8.18
C ASP A 38 -9.03 -4.35 8.36
N THR A 39 -8.74 -3.42 9.25
CA THR A 39 -7.38 -3.01 9.59
C THR A 39 -7.33 -2.75 11.09
N VAL A 40 -6.40 -3.39 11.78
CA VAL A 40 -6.21 -3.22 13.22
C VAL A 40 -4.75 -2.82 13.47
N MET A 41 -4.55 -1.75 14.24
CA MET A 41 -3.21 -1.33 14.65
C MET A 41 -2.89 -1.92 16.02
N GLU A 42 -1.65 -2.40 16.18
CA GLU A 42 -1.14 -2.96 17.42
C GLU A 42 0.23 -2.34 17.73
N ASP A 43 0.73 -2.55 18.95
CA ASP A 43 2.06 -2.12 19.41
C ASP A 43 2.32 -0.62 19.12
N ASP A 44 1.38 0.23 19.54
CA ASP A 44 1.46 1.68 19.37
C ASP A 44 1.66 2.11 17.92
N GLY A 45 1.08 1.35 16.98
CA GLY A 45 1.14 1.67 15.55
C GLY A 45 2.33 1.06 14.82
N GLU A 46 3.15 0.26 15.49
CA GLU A 46 4.28 -0.41 14.85
C GLU A 46 3.86 -1.65 14.06
N VAL A 47 2.67 -2.18 14.32
CA VAL A 47 2.12 -3.35 13.66
C VAL A 47 0.74 -3.05 13.11
N ARG A 48 0.50 -3.48 11.88
CA ARG A 48 -0.82 -3.39 11.25
C ARG A 48 -1.27 -4.79 10.84
N ILE A 49 -2.48 -5.18 11.28
CA ILE A 49 -3.09 -6.44 10.88
C ILE A 49 -4.13 -6.14 9.81
N VAL A 50 -3.95 -6.68 8.62
CA VAL A 50 -4.77 -6.39 7.45
C VAL A 50 -5.55 -7.65 7.08
N THR A 51 -6.87 -7.54 7.01
CA THR A 51 -7.76 -8.61 6.56
C THR A 51 -8.28 -8.26 5.17
N PHE A 52 -8.02 -9.14 4.21
CA PHE A 52 -8.46 -8.97 2.82
C PHE A 52 -9.83 -9.60 2.61
N ALA A 53 -10.50 -9.20 1.53
CA ALA A 53 -11.84 -9.69 1.20
C ALA A 53 -11.89 -11.21 0.97
N ASN A 54 -10.76 -11.83 0.60
CA ASN A 54 -10.64 -13.28 0.43
C ASN A 54 -10.29 -14.03 1.73
N ASN A 55 -10.38 -13.34 2.88
CA ASN A 55 -10.10 -13.85 4.23
C ASN A 55 -8.60 -14.06 4.53
N VAL A 56 -7.70 -13.68 3.65
CA VAL A 56 -6.28 -13.68 3.95
C VAL A 56 -5.99 -12.59 4.97
N VAL A 57 -5.21 -12.90 6.00
CA VAL A 57 -4.81 -11.96 7.04
C VAL A 57 -3.29 -11.82 6.99
N LEU A 58 -2.79 -10.60 6.84
CA LEU A 58 -1.36 -10.32 6.87
C LEU A 58 -1.00 -9.45 8.06
N LYS A 59 0.12 -9.79 8.69
CA LYS A 59 0.75 -8.96 9.70
C LYS A 59 1.82 -8.11 9.03
N GLU A 60 1.70 -6.80 9.15
CA GLU A 60 2.62 -5.85 8.56
C GLU A 60 3.37 -5.11 9.65
N LEU A 61 4.70 -5.09 9.54
CA LEU A 61 5.56 -4.29 10.40
C LEU A 61 5.67 -2.91 9.75
N MET A 62 5.26 -1.87 10.46
CA MET A 62 5.32 -0.50 9.94
C MET A 62 6.73 0.04 10.13
N ILE A 63 7.42 0.26 9.02
CA ILE A 63 8.83 0.68 9.02
C ILE A 63 8.95 2.20 9.11
N SER A 64 8.18 2.92 8.28
CA SER A 64 8.30 4.37 8.17
C SER A 64 6.99 4.98 7.72
N ASN A 65 6.63 6.12 8.31
CA ASN A 65 5.52 6.96 7.88
C ASN A 65 6.08 8.38 7.79
N ASP A 66 6.61 8.73 6.63
CA ASP A 66 7.36 9.95 6.39
C ASP A 66 6.51 10.96 5.64
N ALA A 67 5.93 11.90 6.38
CA ALA A 67 5.05 12.93 5.82
C ALA A 67 5.79 13.88 4.88
N GLU A 68 7.07 14.15 5.13
CA GLU A 68 7.84 15.06 4.29
C GLU A 68 8.08 14.48 2.90
N ALA A 69 8.43 13.18 2.84
CA ALA A 69 8.61 12.47 1.58
C ALA A 69 7.30 11.93 1.01
N MET A 70 6.21 11.96 1.77
CA MET A 70 4.94 11.31 1.45
C MET A 70 5.15 9.83 1.11
N ARG A 71 5.89 9.13 2.00
CA ARG A 71 6.29 7.75 1.79
C ARG A 71 5.96 6.90 3.01
N LEU A 72 5.20 5.83 2.77
CA LEU A 72 4.89 4.81 3.76
C LEU A 72 5.68 3.55 3.41
N ALA A 73 6.34 2.93 4.39
CA ALA A 73 7.09 1.69 4.18
C ALA A 73 6.68 0.66 5.22
N TRP A 74 6.59 -0.60 4.79
CA TRP A 74 6.22 -1.71 5.67
C TRP A 74 6.82 -3.02 5.19
N SER A 75 6.78 -4.03 6.07
CA SER A 75 7.19 -5.39 5.75
C SER A 75 6.08 -6.35 6.16
N ALA A 76 5.52 -7.09 5.21
CA ALA A 76 4.45 -8.05 5.47
C ALA A 76 5.03 -9.44 5.70
N GLN A 77 4.46 -10.16 6.68
CA GLN A 77 4.82 -11.54 6.99
C GLN A 77 3.82 -12.49 6.36
N SER A 78 4.31 -13.52 5.69
CA SER A 78 3.49 -14.54 5.02
C SER A 78 4.31 -15.82 4.84
N GLU A 79 3.62 -16.96 4.72
CA GLU A 79 4.24 -18.22 4.33
C GLU A 79 4.60 -18.26 2.84
N GLN A 80 4.06 -17.34 2.04
CA GLN A 80 4.27 -17.29 0.59
C GLN A 80 5.61 -16.68 0.20
N TRP A 81 6.30 -16.04 1.14
CA TRP A 81 7.62 -15.46 0.90
C TRP A 81 8.48 -15.52 2.16
N THR A 82 9.80 -15.42 1.95
CA THR A 82 10.77 -15.41 3.05
C THR A 82 11.27 -14.01 3.40
N HIS A 83 11.07 -13.07 2.50
CA HIS A 83 11.37 -11.65 2.71
C HIS A 83 10.38 -10.79 1.97
N HIS A 84 9.96 -9.70 2.59
CA HIS A 84 9.13 -8.69 1.96
C HIS A 84 9.48 -7.33 2.56
N ASN A 85 9.67 -6.35 1.71
CA ASN A 85 9.76 -4.96 2.10
C ASN A 85 9.12 -4.12 1.02
N ALA A 86 8.25 -3.19 1.39
CA ALA A 86 7.52 -2.39 0.42
C ALA A 86 7.47 -0.93 0.81
N SER A 87 7.27 -0.08 -0.18
CA SER A 87 6.97 1.33 0.04
C SER A 87 5.92 1.82 -0.95
N LEU A 88 5.12 2.76 -0.49
CA LEU A 88 4.16 3.49 -1.31
C LEU A 88 4.48 4.97 -1.14
N GLN A 89 4.83 5.63 -2.24
CA GLN A 89 5.23 7.03 -2.21
C GLN A 89 4.38 7.84 -3.18
N ILE A 90 4.00 9.04 -2.76
CA ILE A 90 3.14 9.92 -3.52
C ILE A 90 3.95 11.10 -4.04
N PHE A 91 3.84 11.36 -5.35
CA PHE A 91 4.50 12.48 -6.02
C PHE A 91 3.45 13.40 -6.64
N GLY A 92 3.44 14.67 -6.24
CA GLY A 92 2.54 15.64 -6.86
C GLY A 92 2.93 15.90 -8.31
N THR A 93 1.96 15.89 -9.22
CA THR A 93 2.18 16.17 -10.65
C THR A 93 1.35 17.36 -11.14
N GLY A 94 0.59 17.98 -10.24
CA GLY A 94 -0.25 19.14 -10.50
C GLY A 94 -1.08 19.42 -9.26
N ASP A 95 -1.88 20.48 -9.26
CA ASP A 95 -2.66 20.88 -8.08
C ASP A 95 -3.66 19.79 -7.63
N ASP A 96 -4.27 19.11 -8.60
CA ASP A 96 -5.28 18.09 -8.35
C ASP A 96 -4.87 16.74 -8.95
N GLN A 97 -3.57 16.49 -9.06
CA GLN A 97 -3.04 15.26 -9.63
C GLN A 97 -1.81 14.80 -8.88
N CYS A 98 -1.62 13.49 -8.83
CA CYS A 98 -0.42 12.90 -8.28
C CYS A 98 -0.13 11.55 -8.95
N GLU A 99 1.05 11.02 -8.67
CA GLU A 99 1.44 9.67 -9.04
C GLU A 99 1.71 8.89 -7.76
N ALA A 100 1.10 7.71 -7.66
CA ALA A 100 1.37 6.76 -6.58
C ALA A 100 2.34 5.70 -7.10
N VAL A 101 3.46 5.52 -6.43
CA VAL A 101 4.51 4.57 -6.80
C VAL A 101 4.65 3.54 -5.69
N TRP A 102 4.38 2.28 -6.02
CA TRP A 102 4.47 1.17 -5.07
C TRP A 102 5.63 0.26 -5.50
N THR A 103 6.60 0.08 -4.62
CA THR A 103 7.75 -0.78 -4.83
C THR A 103 7.75 -1.87 -3.76
N ALA A 104 8.00 -3.12 -4.17
CA ALA A 104 8.11 -4.24 -3.23
C ALA A 104 9.29 -5.11 -3.61
N ASP A 105 10.09 -5.46 -2.60
CA ASP A 105 11.19 -6.41 -2.72
C ASP A 105 10.77 -7.69 -2.02
N VAL A 106 10.79 -8.82 -2.75
CA VAL A 106 10.36 -10.11 -2.19
C VAL A 106 11.37 -11.21 -2.51
N LEU A 107 11.45 -12.19 -1.63
CA LEU A 107 12.17 -13.44 -1.82
C LEU A 107 11.24 -14.60 -1.43
N PRO A 108 11.30 -15.74 -2.09
CA PRO A 108 12.14 -16.07 -3.24
C PRO A 108 11.73 -15.30 -4.49
N HIS A 109 12.58 -15.30 -5.50
CA HIS A 109 12.31 -14.57 -6.75
C HIS A 109 11.00 -15.00 -7.41
N ALA A 110 10.61 -16.26 -7.27
CA ALA A 110 9.36 -16.77 -7.82
C ALA A 110 8.10 -16.05 -7.27
N ALA A 111 8.19 -15.43 -6.09
CA ALA A 111 7.09 -14.67 -5.52
C ALA A 111 6.83 -13.35 -6.26
N GLY A 112 7.76 -12.91 -7.11
CA GLY A 112 7.64 -11.65 -7.86
C GLY A 112 6.42 -11.60 -8.78
N VAL A 113 6.04 -12.72 -9.41
CA VAL A 113 4.88 -12.75 -10.31
C VAL A 113 3.58 -12.46 -9.55
N MET A 114 3.39 -13.12 -8.41
CA MET A 114 2.23 -12.91 -7.55
C MET A 114 2.23 -11.47 -7.02
N MET A 115 3.38 -10.97 -6.60
CA MET A 115 3.51 -9.61 -6.07
C MET A 115 3.19 -8.57 -7.14
N ASP A 116 3.62 -8.79 -8.38
CA ASP A 116 3.31 -7.90 -9.50
C ASP A 116 1.79 -7.75 -9.71
N GLN A 117 1.08 -8.86 -9.68
CA GLN A 117 -0.38 -8.88 -9.82
C GLN A 117 -1.06 -8.20 -8.62
N PHE A 118 -0.53 -8.42 -7.43
CA PHE A 118 -1.06 -7.83 -6.21
C PHE A 118 -0.92 -6.30 -6.22
N LEU A 119 0.25 -5.79 -6.59
CA LEU A 119 0.48 -4.34 -6.68
C LEU A 119 -0.43 -3.70 -7.73
N ALA A 120 -0.59 -4.34 -8.88
CA ALA A 120 -1.47 -3.84 -9.93
C ALA A 120 -2.92 -3.73 -9.44
N ALA A 121 -3.41 -4.77 -8.77
CA ALA A 121 -4.77 -4.78 -8.21
C ALA A 121 -4.95 -3.71 -7.14
N GLY A 122 -3.97 -3.58 -6.24
CA GLY A 122 -4.02 -2.59 -5.16
C GLY A 122 -4.01 -1.16 -5.66
N LEU A 123 -3.14 -0.85 -6.61
CA LEU A 123 -3.08 0.49 -7.21
C LEU A 123 -4.36 0.83 -7.98
N GLY A 124 -4.93 -0.14 -8.69
CA GLY A 124 -6.21 0.04 -9.39
C GLY A 124 -7.36 0.34 -8.43
N ALA A 125 -7.45 -0.40 -7.33
CA ALA A 125 -8.47 -0.19 -6.31
C ALA A 125 -8.32 1.18 -5.63
N MET A 126 -7.08 1.57 -5.32
CA MET A 126 -6.77 2.87 -4.72
C MET A 126 -7.16 4.01 -5.65
N LYS A 127 -6.77 3.93 -6.92
CA LYS A 127 -7.11 4.95 -7.92
C LYS A 127 -8.62 5.12 -8.02
N ALA A 128 -9.37 4.03 -8.15
CA ALA A 128 -10.81 4.07 -8.27
C ALA A 128 -11.46 4.75 -7.06
N HIS A 129 -11.00 4.42 -5.86
CA HIS A 129 -11.53 5.02 -4.63
C HIS A 129 -11.19 6.50 -4.53
N MET A 130 -9.95 6.86 -4.77
CA MET A 130 -9.49 8.25 -4.63
C MET A 130 -10.16 9.19 -5.65
N GLU A 131 -10.42 8.69 -6.85
CA GLU A 131 -11.05 9.51 -7.91
C GLU A 131 -12.56 9.62 -7.75
N ASN A 132 -13.20 8.70 -7.03
CA ASN A 132 -14.65 8.71 -6.81
C ASN A 132 -15.04 9.31 -5.45
N GLY A 133 -14.08 9.59 -4.62
CA GLY A 133 -14.31 10.18 -3.31
C GLY A 133 -14.20 11.67 -3.36
#